data_f3b434b2f193abbb62b5d30403f10084
#
_entry.id   f3b434b2f193abbb62b5d30403f10084
#
_cell.length_a   1.000
_cell.length_b   1.000
_cell.length_c   1.000
_cell.angle_alpha   90.00
_cell.angle_beta   90.00
_cell.angle_gamma   90.00
#
_symmetry.space_group_name_H-M   'P 1'
#
loop_
_entity.id
_entity.type
_entity.pdbx_description
1 polymer ?
#
loop_
_entity_poly.entity_id
_entity_poly.type
_entity_poly.pdbx_seq_one_letter_code
_entity_poly.pdbx_strand_id
1 'polypeptide(L)'
;RKSLLAVFLGMLALMSWMLWHAIPGEEGLSTGTVMTFLVIAYVCYTYSEVTHNSMLTSAGRPDRLSMISGLGLGLGNLAGMLIFLGLVLFFMLPDAIQWPFDTPQFGINLEKFEHFRIAGPICAIWLAVFSIPFFVNAKDPGTAGASWPKAVRDGAIGVIQTLREASKYRELMKFLIARMFYA
;
A
#
# COMPACT_ATOMS: atom_id res chain seq x y z
N ARG A 1 2.07 1.11 17.49
CA ARG A 1 1.70 1.48 16.10
C ARG A 1 2.76 1.03 15.10
N LYS A 2 4.05 1.31 15.37
CA LYS A 2 5.18 0.95 14.51
C LYS A 2 5.27 -0.57 14.23
N SER A 3 5.11 -1.40 15.28
CA SER A 3 5.11 -2.87 15.13
C SER A 3 3.92 -3.36 14.29
N LEU A 4 2.74 -2.76 14.46
CA LEU A 4 1.55 -3.09 13.67
C LEU A 4 1.76 -2.73 12.21
N LEU A 5 2.30 -1.55 11.94
CA LEU A 5 2.66 -1.12 10.59
C LEU A 5 3.68 -2.08 9.94
N ALA A 6 4.69 -2.53 10.69
CA ALA A 6 5.67 -3.50 10.20
C ALA A 6 5.02 -4.83 9.78
N VAL A 7 4.02 -5.31 10.54
CA VAL A 7 3.27 -6.53 10.20
C VAL A 7 2.50 -6.33 8.89
N PHE A 8 1.76 -5.23 8.74
CA PHE A 8 1.00 -4.96 7.52
C PHE A 8 1.90 -4.78 6.29
N LEU A 9 2.99 -4.02 6.40
CA LEU A 9 3.93 -3.83 5.30
C LEU A 9 4.67 -5.13 4.95
N GLY A 10 5.05 -5.93 5.95
CA GLY A 10 5.66 -7.24 5.73
C GLY A 10 4.72 -8.21 5.02
N MET A 11 3.45 -8.26 5.43
CA MET A 11 2.43 -9.08 4.79
C MET A 11 2.15 -8.60 3.36
N LEU A 12 2.05 -7.28 3.15
CA LEU A 12 1.90 -6.68 1.82
C LEU A 12 3.05 -7.05 0.90
N ALA A 13 4.30 -6.92 1.38
CA ALA A 13 5.48 -7.31 0.61
C ALA A 13 5.49 -8.81 0.28
N LEU A 14 5.11 -9.67 1.25
CA LEU A 14 5.02 -11.11 1.05
C LEU A 14 3.96 -11.45 0.00
N MET A 15 2.76 -10.89 0.09
CA MET A 15 1.69 -11.14 -0.89
C MET A 15 2.09 -10.66 -2.29
N SER A 16 2.72 -9.48 -2.38
CA SER A 16 3.25 -8.95 -3.65
C SER A 16 4.32 -9.88 -4.24
N TRP A 17 5.23 -10.39 -3.41
CA TRP A 17 6.24 -11.35 -3.85
C TRP A 17 5.63 -12.65 -4.35
N MET A 18 4.60 -13.17 -3.68
CA MET A 18 3.92 -14.41 -4.08
C MET A 18 3.24 -14.30 -5.45
N LEU A 19 2.92 -13.10 -5.94
CA LEU A 19 2.38 -12.90 -7.29
C LEU A 19 3.37 -13.30 -8.40
N TRP A 20 4.66 -13.43 -8.11
CA TRP A 20 5.62 -14.03 -9.04
C TRP A 20 5.24 -15.44 -9.47
N HIS A 21 4.55 -16.20 -8.62
CA HIS A 21 4.10 -17.55 -8.89
C HIS A 21 2.74 -17.64 -9.61
N ALA A 22 2.16 -16.50 -9.99
CA ALA A 22 0.91 -16.43 -10.76
C ALA A 22 1.17 -16.70 -12.26
N ILE A 23 1.65 -17.93 -12.56
CA ILE A 23 1.91 -18.38 -13.94
C ILE A 23 0.56 -18.70 -14.59
N PRO A 24 0.29 -18.20 -15.82
CA PRO A 24 -0.91 -18.57 -16.56
C PRO A 24 -0.90 -20.07 -16.92
N GLY A 25 -2.06 -20.71 -16.84
CA GLY A 25 -2.20 -22.13 -17.12
C GLY A 25 -2.27 -23.02 -15.88
N GLU A 26 -2.07 -24.33 -16.05
CA GLU A 26 -2.19 -25.33 -14.99
C GLU A 26 -0.97 -25.42 -14.06
N GLU A 27 0.17 -24.86 -14.49
CA GLU A 27 1.43 -24.92 -13.72
C GLU A 27 1.50 -23.85 -12.60
N GLY A 28 0.60 -22.88 -12.60
CA GLY A 28 0.64 -21.74 -11.68
C GLY A 28 -0.33 -21.84 -10.51
N LEU A 29 -0.41 -20.74 -9.77
CA LEU A 29 -1.40 -20.63 -8.70
C LEU A 29 -2.81 -20.55 -9.28
N SER A 30 -3.78 -21.18 -8.59
CA SER A 30 -5.18 -21.05 -8.99
C SER A 30 -5.63 -19.59 -8.97
N THR A 31 -6.57 -19.23 -9.84
CA THR A 31 -7.15 -17.87 -9.88
C THR A 31 -7.69 -17.45 -8.51
N GLY A 32 -8.32 -18.36 -7.78
CA GLY A 32 -8.82 -18.11 -6.42
C GLY A 32 -7.69 -17.77 -5.43
N THR A 33 -6.54 -18.44 -5.54
CA THR A 33 -5.36 -18.15 -4.70
C THR A 33 -4.79 -16.77 -5.03
N VAL A 34 -4.64 -16.42 -6.31
CA VAL A 34 -4.16 -15.12 -6.75
C VAL A 34 -5.10 -14.01 -6.26
N MET A 35 -6.41 -14.18 -6.42
CA MET A 35 -7.40 -13.24 -5.91
C MET A 35 -7.32 -13.08 -4.38
N THR A 36 -7.11 -14.18 -3.67
CA THR A 36 -6.94 -14.14 -2.20
C THR A 36 -5.71 -13.32 -1.82
N PHE A 37 -4.57 -13.50 -2.50
CA PHE A 37 -3.36 -12.71 -2.25
C PHE A 37 -3.59 -11.22 -2.54
N LEU A 38 -4.28 -10.89 -3.62
CA LEU A 38 -4.62 -9.50 -3.96
C LEU A 38 -5.53 -8.87 -2.90
N VAL A 39 -6.54 -9.58 -2.42
CA VAL A 39 -7.43 -9.09 -1.36
C VAL A 39 -6.65 -8.85 -0.06
N ILE A 40 -5.82 -9.80 0.35
CA ILE A 40 -4.98 -9.65 1.56
C ILE A 40 -4.01 -8.47 1.37
N ALA A 41 -3.35 -8.35 0.22
CA ALA A 41 -2.45 -7.25 -0.08
C ALA A 41 -3.17 -5.90 0.01
N TYR A 42 -4.36 -5.79 -0.57
CA TYR A 42 -5.17 -4.57 -0.54
C TYR A 42 -5.59 -4.19 0.88
N VAL A 43 -6.03 -5.17 1.68
CA VAL A 43 -6.37 -4.96 3.09
C VAL A 43 -5.15 -4.48 3.87
N CYS A 44 -4.00 -5.14 3.71
CA CYS A 44 -2.75 -4.75 4.36
C CYS A 44 -2.29 -3.35 3.93
N TYR A 45 -2.42 -3.00 2.64
CA TYR A 45 -2.14 -1.66 2.13
C TYR A 45 -3.00 -0.62 2.83
N THR A 46 -4.31 -0.80 2.85
CA THR A 46 -5.26 0.15 3.46
C THR A 46 -4.98 0.35 4.96
N TYR A 47 -4.75 -0.74 5.69
CA TYR A 47 -4.42 -0.63 7.12
C TYR A 47 -3.04 -0.03 7.38
N SER A 48 -2.07 -0.28 6.49
CA SER A 48 -0.75 0.36 6.60
C SER A 48 -0.85 1.86 6.40
N GLU A 49 -1.64 2.32 5.42
CA GLU A 49 -1.90 3.73 5.16
C GLU A 49 -2.55 4.42 6.36
N VAL A 50 -3.64 3.84 6.90
CA VAL A 50 -4.31 4.37 8.10
C VAL A 50 -3.37 4.44 9.29
N THR A 51 -2.58 3.37 9.51
CA THR A 51 -1.63 3.31 10.63
C THR A 51 -0.51 4.33 10.47
N HIS A 52 0.04 4.47 9.26
CA HIS A 52 1.06 5.46 8.92
C HIS A 52 0.52 6.89 9.14
N ASN A 53 -0.66 7.18 8.61
CA ASN A 53 -1.29 8.50 8.77
C ASN A 53 -1.58 8.83 10.25
N SER A 54 -1.91 7.83 11.07
CA SER A 54 -2.09 8.04 12.51
C SER A 54 -0.79 8.42 13.26
N MET A 55 0.37 8.19 12.65
CA MET A 55 1.68 8.57 13.20
C MET A 55 2.15 9.94 12.71
N LEU A 56 1.46 10.54 11.75
CA LEU A 56 1.80 11.85 11.18
C LEU A 56 1.85 12.95 12.25
N THR A 57 0.96 12.89 13.24
CA THR A 57 0.90 13.86 14.35
C THR A 57 2.17 13.87 15.22
N SER A 58 2.97 12.80 15.17
CA SER A 58 4.26 12.71 15.86
C SER A 58 5.46 13.06 14.97
N ALA A 59 5.22 13.31 13.68
CA ALA A 59 6.29 13.58 12.70
C ALA A 59 6.77 15.03 12.70
N GLY A 60 5.96 15.98 13.22
CA GLY A 60 6.33 17.38 13.22
C GLY A 60 5.44 18.25 14.12
N ARG A 61 5.74 19.54 14.10
CA ARG A 61 4.96 20.54 14.85
C ARG A 61 3.56 20.70 14.24
N PRO A 62 2.53 20.97 15.04
CA PRO A 62 1.13 21.09 14.57
C PRO A 62 0.95 22.08 13.43
N ASP A 63 1.68 23.20 13.45
CA ASP A 63 1.66 24.27 12.43
C ASP A 63 2.21 23.82 11.06
N ARG A 64 2.98 22.71 11.00
CA ARG A 64 3.60 22.18 9.78
C ARG A 64 3.01 20.85 9.29
N LEU A 65 2.07 20.28 10.02
CA LEU A 65 1.51 18.95 9.68
C LEU A 65 0.87 18.93 8.28
N SER A 66 0.17 19.98 7.89
CA SER A 66 -0.44 20.10 6.56
C SER A 66 0.61 20.05 5.44
N MET A 67 1.72 20.79 5.62
CA MET A 67 2.84 20.79 4.66
C MET A 67 3.52 19.42 4.60
N ILE A 68 3.78 18.78 5.75
CA ILE A 68 4.41 17.46 5.83
C ILE A 68 3.52 16.41 5.15
N SER A 69 2.22 16.45 5.41
CA SER A 69 1.24 15.57 4.77
C SER A 69 1.20 15.75 3.25
N GLY A 70 1.14 17.00 2.78
CA GLY A 70 1.12 17.31 1.36
C GLY A 70 2.40 16.88 0.63
N LEU A 71 3.57 17.13 1.24
CA LEU A 71 4.85 16.67 0.70
C LEU A 71 4.92 15.13 0.69
N GLY A 72 4.50 14.47 1.75
CA GLY A 72 4.47 13.02 1.83
C GLY A 72 3.59 12.40 0.73
N LEU A 73 2.40 12.94 0.53
CA LEU A 73 1.50 12.52 -0.55
C LEU A 73 2.10 12.77 -1.93
N GLY A 74 2.67 13.96 -2.17
CA GLY A 74 3.28 14.32 -3.45
C GLY A 74 4.49 13.44 -3.79
N LEU A 75 5.40 13.22 -2.83
CA LEU A 75 6.56 12.35 -3.01
C LEU A 75 6.15 10.88 -3.17
N GLY A 76 5.14 10.41 -2.45
CA GLY A 76 4.62 9.06 -2.59
C GLY A 76 4.04 8.81 -3.99
N ASN A 77 3.24 9.74 -4.51
CA ASN A 77 2.70 9.65 -5.87
C ASN A 77 3.80 9.71 -6.93
N LEU A 78 4.80 10.58 -6.76
CA LEU A 78 5.95 10.66 -7.66
C LEU A 78 6.74 9.34 -7.67
N ALA A 79 7.02 8.77 -6.50
CA ALA A 79 7.71 7.49 -6.38
C ALA A 79 6.91 6.34 -7.04
N GLY A 80 5.59 6.29 -6.83
CA GLY A 80 4.70 5.34 -7.50
C GLY A 80 4.71 5.50 -9.03
N MET A 81 4.69 6.72 -9.52
CA MET A 81 4.79 6.99 -10.97
C MET A 81 6.15 6.56 -11.54
N LEU A 82 7.24 6.81 -10.84
CA LEU A 82 8.58 6.42 -11.29
C LEU A 82 8.76 4.90 -11.36
N ILE A 83 8.30 4.15 -10.35
CA ILE A 83 8.37 2.69 -10.38
C ILE A 83 7.47 2.11 -11.48
N PHE A 84 6.26 2.65 -11.65
CA PHE A 84 5.35 2.25 -12.72
C PHE A 84 5.96 2.51 -14.10
N LEU A 85 6.51 3.71 -14.31
CA LEU A 85 7.20 4.06 -15.56
C LEU A 85 8.39 3.13 -15.82
N GLY A 86 9.18 2.82 -14.80
CA GLY A 86 10.26 1.84 -14.90
C GLY A 86 9.77 0.46 -15.33
N LEU A 87 8.73 -0.06 -14.70
CA LEU A 87 8.12 -1.35 -15.07
C LEU A 87 7.64 -1.36 -16.52
N VAL A 88 6.99 -0.29 -16.95
CA VAL A 88 6.48 -0.16 -18.31
C VAL A 88 7.65 -0.11 -19.33
N LEU A 89 8.64 0.77 -19.10
CA LEU A 89 9.74 0.99 -20.05
C LEU A 89 10.69 -0.21 -20.15
N PHE A 90 10.97 -0.91 -19.06
CA PHE A 90 11.97 -1.98 -19.05
C PHE A 90 11.38 -3.36 -19.33
N PHE A 91 10.09 -3.57 -19.10
CA PHE A 91 9.51 -4.91 -19.18
C PHE A 91 8.30 -5.02 -20.11
N MET A 92 7.39 -4.04 -20.12
CA MET A 92 6.14 -4.16 -20.88
C MET A 92 6.26 -3.64 -22.31
N LEU A 93 6.81 -2.43 -22.51
CA LEU A 93 6.95 -1.83 -23.83
C LEU A 93 7.90 -2.59 -24.76
N PRO A 94 9.05 -3.15 -24.32
CA PRO A 94 9.90 -3.95 -25.17
C PRO A 94 9.19 -5.16 -25.79
N ASP A 95 8.28 -5.81 -25.03
CA ASP A 95 7.45 -6.90 -25.53
C ASP A 95 6.42 -6.41 -26.56
N ALA A 96 5.74 -5.29 -26.25
CA ALA A 96 4.61 -4.81 -27.05
C ALA A 96 5.02 -4.10 -28.36
N ILE A 97 6.04 -3.26 -28.34
CA ILE A 97 6.42 -2.35 -29.44
C ILE A 97 7.93 -2.29 -29.71
N GLN A 98 8.72 -3.11 -29.04
CA GLN A 98 10.18 -3.15 -29.17
C GLN A 98 10.86 -1.77 -28.97
N TRP A 99 10.37 -1.00 -28.00
CA TRP A 99 10.89 0.31 -27.62
C TRP A 99 10.78 0.51 -26.10
N PRO A 100 11.74 1.10 -25.41
CA PRO A 100 13.06 1.61 -25.88
C PRO A 100 14.11 0.53 -26.10
N PHE A 101 13.81 -0.73 -25.84
CA PHE A 101 14.68 -1.89 -26.01
C PHE A 101 14.01 -2.93 -26.90
N ASP A 102 14.79 -3.72 -27.64
CA ASP A 102 14.27 -4.77 -28.52
C ASP A 102 13.62 -5.93 -27.76
N THR A 103 14.05 -6.16 -26.52
CA THR A 103 13.53 -7.23 -25.65
C THR A 103 13.44 -6.74 -24.21
N PRO A 104 12.53 -7.31 -23.38
CA PRO A 104 12.51 -7.05 -21.97
C PRO A 104 13.87 -7.32 -21.31
N GLN A 105 14.22 -6.50 -20.31
CA GLN A 105 15.51 -6.57 -19.67
C GLN A 105 15.63 -7.79 -18.74
N PHE A 106 16.85 -8.17 -18.39
CA PHE A 106 17.19 -9.26 -17.46
C PHE A 106 16.84 -10.68 -17.91
N GLY A 107 16.71 -10.95 -19.24
CA GLY A 107 16.50 -12.30 -19.77
C GLY A 107 15.18 -12.95 -19.34
N ILE A 108 14.14 -12.16 -19.22
CA ILE A 108 12.79 -12.56 -18.79
C ILE A 108 12.12 -13.44 -19.85
N ASN A 109 11.46 -14.51 -19.41
CA ASN A 109 10.73 -15.42 -20.28
C ASN A 109 9.35 -14.86 -20.63
N LEU A 110 9.16 -14.48 -21.90
CA LEU A 110 7.91 -13.94 -22.43
C LEU A 110 6.80 -14.97 -22.50
N GLU A 111 7.11 -16.23 -22.80
CA GLU A 111 6.13 -17.31 -22.89
C GLU A 111 5.44 -17.57 -21.53
N LYS A 112 6.18 -17.35 -20.43
CA LYS A 112 5.66 -17.47 -19.06
C LYS A 112 5.10 -16.15 -18.52
N PHE A 113 4.94 -15.12 -19.32
CA PHE A 113 4.45 -13.80 -18.90
C PHE A 113 5.23 -13.18 -17.74
N GLU A 114 6.53 -13.45 -17.65
CA GLU A 114 7.37 -12.95 -16.57
C GLU A 114 7.48 -11.43 -16.56
N HIS A 115 7.40 -10.79 -17.74
CA HIS A 115 7.42 -9.33 -17.91
C HIS A 115 6.27 -8.61 -17.21
N PHE A 116 5.14 -9.27 -16.94
CA PHE A 116 4.07 -8.73 -16.09
C PHE A 116 4.25 -9.14 -14.63
N ARG A 117 4.67 -10.38 -14.38
CA ARG A 117 4.78 -10.93 -13.03
C ARG A 117 5.90 -10.33 -12.21
N ILE A 118 6.97 -9.83 -12.86
CA ILE A 118 8.12 -9.19 -12.23
C ILE A 118 7.71 -7.95 -11.40
N ALA A 119 6.57 -7.35 -11.71
CA ALA A 119 6.04 -6.22 -10.97
C ALA A 119 5.85 -6.53 -9.47
N GLY A 120 5.38 -7.75 -9.14
CA GLY A 120 5.20 -8.18 -7.76
C GLY A 120 6.48 -8.14 -6.92
N PRO A 121 7.54 -8.88 -7.29
CA PRO A 121 8.83 -8.83 -6.62
C PRO A 121 9.46 -7.43 -6.58
N ILE A 122 9.42 -6.67 -7.67
CA ILE A 122 9.97 -5.31 -7.71
C ILE A 122 9.25 -4.41 -6.70
N CYS A 123 7.92 -4.43 -6.66
CA CYS A 123 7.14 -3.67 -5.69
C CYS A 123 7.43 -4.12 -4.25
N ALA A 124 7.59 -5.42 -4.01
CA ALA A 124 7.93 -5.94 -2.69
C ALA A 124 9.31 -5.46 -2.21
N ILE A 125 10.33 -5.52 -3.07
CA ILE A 125 11.68 -5.01 -2.77
C ILE A 125 11.64 -3.49 -2.55
N TRP A 126 10.96 -2.77 -3.43
CA TRP A 126 10.80 -1.32 -3.31
C TRP A 126 10.19 -0.94 -1.96
N LEU A 127 9.08 -1.57 -1.61
CA LEU A 127 8.41 -1.36 -0.34
C LEU A 127 9.34 -1.66 0.84
N ALA A 128 10.05 -2.79 0.82
CA ALA A 128 10.97 -3.18 1.88
C ALA A 128 12.10 -2.15 2.04
N VAL A 129 12.77 -1.79 0.96
CA VAL A 129 13.91 -0.85 0.99
C VAL A 129 13.49 0.54 1.46
N PHE A 130 12.42 1.10 0.89
CA PHE A 130 11.98 2.46 1.21
C PHE A 130 11.24 2.57 2.55
N SER A 131 10.81 1.47 3.14
CA SER A 131 10.27 1.46 4.51
C SER A 131 11.37 1.50 5.58
N ILE A 132 12.62 1.09 5.28
CA ILE A 132 13.73 1.06 6.25
C ILE A 132 13.95 2.43 6.93
N PRO A 133 14.10 3.56 6.20
CA PRO A 133 14.32 4.85 6.82
C PRO A 133 13.21 5.25 7.80
N PHE A 134 11.96 4.90 7.48
CA PHE A 134 10.84 5.11 8.38
C PHE A 134 11.01 4.30 9.68
N PHE A 135 11.30 3.00 9.58
CA PHE A 135 11.46 2.15 10.77
C PHE A 135 12.68 2.51 11.62
N VAL A 136 13.72 3.06 11.02
CA VAL A 136 14.90 3.54 11.76
C VAL A 136 14.59 4.86 12.50
N ASN A 137 13.98 5.83 11.82
CA ASN A 137 13.89 7.20 12.31
C ASN A 137 12.55 7.55 13.00
N ALA A 138 11.44 6.89 12.64
CA ALA A 138 10.13 7.22 13.22
C ALA A 138 10.08 6.89 14.71
N LYS A 139 9.70 7.88 15.50
CA LYS A 139 9.44 7.72 16.92
C LYS A 139 8.02 7.18 17.10
N ASP A 140 7.89 6.08 17.83
CA ASP A 140 6.58 5.57 18.25
C ASP A 140 6.44 5.84 19.77
N PRO A 141 5.76 6.92 20.17
CA PRO A 141 5.50 7.21 21.57
C PRO A 141 4.44 6.24 22.11
N GLY A 142 4.67 4.93 21.91
CA GLY A 142 3.75 3.87 22.32
C GLY A 142 3.45 3.96 23.81
N THR A 143 2.24 4.34 24.16
CA THR A 143 1.67 4.00 25.45
C THR A 143 1.43 2.50 25.51
N ALA A 144 1.76 1.86 26.63
CA ALA A 144 1.48 0.44 26.86
C ALA A 144 0.03 0.15 26.43
N GLY A 145 -0.13 -0.66 25.37
CA GLY A 145 -1.40 -0.80 24.69
C GLY A 145 -2.48 -1.39 25.56
N ALA A 146 -3.70 -0.96 25.36
CA ALA A 146 -4.87 -1.67 25.85
C ALA A 146 -4.85 -3.12 25.32
N SER A 147 -5.39 -4.06 26.09
CA SER A 147 -5.55 -5.43 25.63
C SER A 147 -6.34 -5.46 24.31
N TRP A 148 -6.02 -6.38 23.40
CA TRP A 148 -6.66 -6.49 22.07
C TRP A 148 -8.19 -6.37 22.10
N PRO A 149 -8.94 -7.09 22.99
CA PRO A 149 -10.40 -6.97 23.04
C PRO A 149 -10.87 -5.55 23.41
N LYS A 150 -10.14 -4.89 24.32
CA LYS A 150 -10.45 -3.52 24.72
C LYS A 150 -10.17 -2.54 23.56
N ALA A 151 -9.05 -2.69 22.87
CA ALA A 151 -8.70 -1.83 21.75
C ALA A 151 -9.71 -1.93 20.59
N VAL A 152 -10.16 -3.14 20.26
CA VAL A 152 -11.20 -3.36 19.23
C VAL A 152 -12.53 -2.73 19.65
N ARG A 153 -12.95 -2.96 20.88
CA ARG A 153 -14.20 -2.38 21.42
C ARG A 153 -14.16 -0.85 21.42
N ASP A 154 -13.09 -0.28 21.95
CA ASP A 154 -12.93 1.19 22.07
C ASP A 154 -12.83 1.81 20.67
N GLY A 155 -12.17 1.14 19.71
CA GLY A 155 -12.12 1.53 18.32
C GLY A 155 -13.51 1.52 17.66
N ALA A 156 -14.28 0.46 17.82
CA ALA A 156 -15.63 0.35 17.28
C ALA A 156 -16.57 1.44 17.87
N ILE A 157 -16.51 1.65 19.18
CA ILE A 157 -17.26 2.72 19.85
C ILE A 157 -16.84 4.09 19.30
N GLY A 158 -15.53 4.33 19.14
CA GLY A 158 -15.01 5.58 18.59
C GLY A 158 -15.53 5.86 17.18
N VAL A 159 -15.55 4.85 16.29
CA VAL A 159 -16.11 4.99 14.93
C VAL A 159 -17.58 5.37 14.99
N ILE A 160 -18.39 4.68 15.79
CA ILE A 160 -19.83 4.97 15.93
C ILE A 160 -20.05 6.39 16.46
N GLN A 161 -19.28 6.81 17.46
CA GLN A 161 -19.34 8.17 18.02
C GLN A 161 -18.99 9.22 16.95
N THR A 162 -17.90 9.00 16.21
CA THR A 162 -17.46 9.91 15.14
C THR A 162 -18.53 10.01 14.03
N LEU A 163 -19.11 8.90 13.60
CA LEU A 163 -20.20 8.90 12.62
C LEU A 163 -21.43 9.64 13.14
N ARG A 164 -21.77 9.43 14.41
CA ARG A 164 -22.89 10.13 15.05
C ARG A 164 -22.64 11.64 15.17
N GLU A 165 -21.42 12.04 15.44
CA GLU A 165 -21.03 13.46 15.45
C GLU A 165 -21.03 14.05 14.03
N ALA A 166 -20.44 13.36 13.07
CA ALA A 166 -20.42 13.78 11.66
C ALA A 166 -21.83 13.92 11.09
N SER A 167 -22.78 13.06 11.49
CA SER A 167 -24.17 13.11 11.02
C SER A 167 -24.92 14.40 11.41
N LYS A 168 -24.41 15.13 12.41
CA LYS A 168 -24.97 16.44 12.79
C LYS A 168 -24.64 17.52 11.74
N TYR A 169 -23.63 17.30 10.91
CA TYR A 169 -23.19 18.25 9.89
C TYR A 169 -23.60 17.76 8.50
N ARG A 170 -24.72 18.28 8.00
CA ARG A 170 -25.34 17.86 6.74
C ARG A 170 -24.38 17.92 5.54
N GLU A 171 -23.60 18.97 5.43
CA GLU A 171 -22.64 19.15 4.32
C GLU A 171 -21.49 18.17 4.40
N LEU A 172 -20.99 17.87 5.61
CA LEU A 172 -19.97 16.84 5.83
C LEU A 172 -20.50 15.46 5.41
N MET A 173 -21.72 15.13 5.78
CA MET A 173 -22.33 13.84 5.37
C MET A 173 -22.51 13.73 3.87
N LYS A 174 -22.95 14.77 3.19
CA LYS A 174 -23.04 14.79 1.71
C LYS A 174 -21.64 14.56 1.08
N PHE A 175 -20.62 15.23 1.59
CA PHE A 175 -19.24 15.05 1.12
C PHE A 175 -18.75 13.62 1.35
N LEU A 176 -18.96 13.04 2.53
CA LEU A 176 -18.57 11.66 2.84
C LEU A 176 -19.29 10.64 1.95
N ILE A 177 -20.60 10.81 1.73
CA ILE A 177 -21.36 9.95 0.84
C ILE A 177 -20.86 10.08 -0.60
N ALA A 178 -20.69 11.30 -1.11
CA ALA A 178 -20.13 11.51 -2.44
C ALA A 178 -18.77 10.83 -2.60
N ARG A 179 -17.88 10.98 -1.60
CA ARG A 179 -16.55 10.34 -1.62
C ARG A 179 -16.63 8.82 -1.63
N MET A 180 -17.61 8.22 -0.96
CA MET A 180 -17.81 6.76 -0.96
C MET A 180 -18.11 6.21 -2.36
N PHE A 181 -18.73 7.02 -3.24
CA PHE A 181 -19.08 6.59 -4.59
C PHE A 181 -17.98 6.79 -5.63
N TYR A 182 -16.98 7.65 -5.39
CA TYR A 182 -15.90 7.89 -6.35
C TYR A 182 -14.50 7.52 -5.84
N ALA A 183 -14.37 7.00 -4.62
CA ALA A 183 -13.13 6.47 -4.08
C ALA A 183 -12.99 4.99 -4.42
#